data_72c8976fa78d9ddc551956003551a95e
#
_entry.id   72c8976fa78d9ddc551956003551a95e
#
_cell.length_a   1.000
_cell.length_b   1.000
_cell.length_c   1.000
_cell.angle_alpha   90.00
_cell.angle_beta   90.00
_cell.angle_gamma   90.00
#
_symmetry.space_group_name_H-M   'P 1'
#
loop_
_entity.id
_entity.type
_entity.pdbx_description
1 polymer ?
#
loop_
_entity_poly.entity_id
_entity_poly.type
_entity_poly.pdbx_seq_one_letter_code
_entity_poly.pdbx_strand_id
1 'polypeptide(L)'
;MDVRVWSAMAVVVLAGCSGSQAGSVDEAEVPGAAAVRSQSVAASDAGSPRAATATATAGATAAHGYANVEGHFLEGERLLMADGGVSAQKSEAVLGSDKAFAQAIGQFERDASSRPEVQDLTGLYKAAATRLIGRDGTLVSFACGYSLCVGEIRSRTEEDFSAWSEAFGMDKASPVYSLTTAPMTWGRDQHGGRFVFSVDPAANAITGQ
;
A
#
# COMPACT_ATOMS: atom_id res chain seq x y z
N MET A 1 -19.10 45.64 25.02
CA MET A 1 -20.32 45.36 24.24
C MET A 1 -20.33 43.90 23.88
N ASP A 2 -21.00 43.10 24.74
CA ASP A 2 -21.06 41.65 24.61
C ASP A 2 -22.23 41.27 23.72
N VAL A 3 -21.94 40.52 22.66
CA VAL A 3 -22.99 39.84 21.85
C VAL A 3 -22.81 38.36 21.99
N ARG A 4 -23.57 37.78 22.91
CA ARG A 4 -23.75 36.32 23.04
C ARG A 4 -24.77 35.87 22.00
N VAL A 5 -24.30 35.08 21.02
CA VAL A 5 -25.22 34.38 20.11
C VAL A 5 -25.34 32.93 20.58
N TRP A 6 -26.48 32.59 21.07
CA TRP A 6 -26.91 31.24 21.37
C TRP A 6 -27.44 30.61 20.07
N SER A 7 -26.85 29.54 19.64
CA SER A 7 -27.42 28.68 18.58
C SER A 7 -27.93 27.40 19.19
N ALA A 8 -29.21 27.16 18.97
CA ALA A 8 -29.97 26.04 19.49
C ALA A 8 -29.59 24.72 18.82
N MET A 9 -29.44 23.69 19.64
CA MET A 9 -29.39 22.29 19.23
C MET A 9 -30.77 21.82 18.75
N ALA A 10 -30.85 21.29 17.54
CA ALA A 10 -31.95 20.47 17.09
C ALA A 10 -31.56 19.00 17.20
N VAL A 11 -32.16 18.31 18.17
CA VAL A 11 -32.12 16.87 18.33
C VAL A 11 -33.15 16.26 17.39
N VAL A 12 -32.71 15.51 16.37
CA VAL A 12 -33.60 14.64 15.57
C VAL A 12 -33.39 13.21 16.03
N VAL A 13 -34.37 12.70 16.76
CA VAL A 13 -34.52 11.29 17.11
C VAL A 13 -35.26 10.61 15.96
N LEU A 14 -34.61 9.70 15.25
CA LEU A 14 -35.28 8.76 14.36
C LEU A 14 -35.17 7.35 14.96
N ALA A 15 -36.33 6.95 15.52
CA ALA A 15 -36.59 5.58 15.93
C ALA A 15 -37.12 4.75 14.73
N GLY A 16 -36.76 3.48 14.67
CA GLY A 16 -37.55 2.45 13.99
C GLY A 16 -36.84 1.78 12.83
N CYS A 17 -36.51 0.51 12.89
CA CYS A 17 -37.31 -0.64 12.57
C CYS A 17 -36.50 -1.92 12.73
N SER A 18 -36.97 -2.71 13.64
CA SER A 18 -36.66 -4.15 13.73
C SER A 18 -37.12 -4.87 12.47
N GLY A 19 -36.22 -5.66 11.86
CA GLY A 19 -36.54 -6.61 10.81
C GLY A 19 -35.83 -7.91 11.10
N SER A 20 -36.43 -8.75 11.95
CA SER A 20 -36.09 -10.17 12.07
C SER A 20 -36.56 -10.88 10.81
N GLN A 21 -35.65 -11.56 10.11
CA GLN A 21 -36.01 -12.67 9.25
C GLN A 21 -35.12 -13.87 9.59
N ALA A 22 -35.73 -14.76 10.32
CA ALA A 22 -35.33 -16.16 10.41
C ALA A 22 -35.68 -16.83 9.08
N GLY A 23 -34.69 -17.40 8.41
CA GLY A 23 -34.82 -18.27 7.26
C GLY A 23 -34.05 -19.53 7.59
N SER A 24 -34.83 -20.54 8.02
CA SER A 24 -34.38 -21.90 8.23
C SER A 24 -34.34 -22.66 6.92
N VAL A 25 -33.55 -23.76 6.98
CA VAL A 25 -33.57 -25.01 6.19
C VAL A 25 -33.03 -24.93 4.78
N ASP A 26 -32.11 -25.82 4.39
CA ASP A 26 -32.42 -27.20 4.04
C ASP A 26 -31.12 -28.04 4.04
N GLU A 27 -31.21 -29.12 4.74
CA GLU A 27 -30.26 -30.21 4.79
C GLU A 27 -30.50 -31.08 3.57
N ALA A 28 -29.57 -31.17 2.66
CA ALA A 28 -29.61 -32.15 1.58
C ALA A 28 -28.33 -32.98 1.62
N GLU A 29 -28.49 -34.12 2.27
CA GLU A 29 -27.68 -35.30 2.22
C GLU A 29 -27.63 -35.87 0.80
N VAL A 30 -26.44 -36.08 0.23
CA VAL A 30 -26.23 -36.98 -0.91
C VAL A 30 -24.98 -37.81 -0.68
N PRO A 31 -25.14 -39.14 -0.59
CA PRO A 31 -24.00 -40.07 -0.54
C PRO A 31 -23.57 -40.49 -1.94
N GLY A 32 -22.27 -40.54 -2.18
CA GLY A 32 -21.74 -41.03 -3.45
C GLY A 32 -20.27 -41.43 -3.35
N ALA A 33 -20.02 -42.59 -2.80
CA ALA A 33 -18.75 -43.28 -2.91
C ALA A 33 -18.56 -43.80 -4.35
N ALA A 34 -17.43 -43.46 -4.96
CA ALA A 34 -16.92 -44.24 -6.08
C ALA A 34 -15.39 -44.24 -6.03
N ALA A 35 -14.88 -45.34 -5.58
CA ALA A 35 -13.50 -45.78 -5.78
C ALA A 35 -13.33 -46.16 -7.25
N VAL A 36 -12.25 -45.70 -7.90
CA VAL A 36 -11.65 -46.38 -9.05
C VAL A 36 -10.19 -46.01 -9.23
N ARG A 37 -9.37 -47.02 -9.03
CA ARG A 37 -8.27 -47.55 -9.83
C ARG A 37 -6.98 -46.74 -9.96
N SER A 38 -6.02 -47.27 -9.23
CA SER A 38 -4.62 -47.35 -9.59
C SER A 38 -4.43 -47.90 -11.01
N GLN A 39 -3.72 -47.16 -11.84
CA GLN A 39 -3.00 -47.77 -12.97
C GLN A 39 -1.52 -47.44 -12.84
N SER A 40 -0.81 -48.46 -12.43
CA SER A 40 0.61 -48.65 -12.56
C SER A 40 0.89 -48.91 -14.03
N VAL A 41 1.70 -48.11 -14.69
CA VAL A 41 2.34 -48.46 -15.95
C VAL A 41 3.85 -48.22 -15.83
N ALA A 42 4.54 -49.25 -16.23
CA ALA A 42 5.92 -49.55 -16.06
C ALA A 42 6.92 -48.59 -16.81
N ALA A 43 8.11 -48.63 -16.29
CA ALA A 43 9.36 -48.15 -16.77
C ALA A 43 9.57 -48.20 -18.30
N SER A 44 10.21 -47.15 -18.83
CA SER A 44 11.12 -47.22 -19.94
C SER A 44 12.22 -46.19 -19.79
N ASP A 45 13.34 -46.67 -19.79
CA ASP A 45 14.72 -46.37 -19.76
C ASP A 45 15.20 -45.28 -20.75
N ALA A 46 16.34 -44.69 -20.37
CA ALA A 46 17.33 -44.08 -21.23
C ALA A 46 17.10 -42.66 -21.78
N GLY A 47 17.82 -41.73 -21.19
CA GLY A 47 18.06 -40.43 -21.78
C GLY A 47 18.55 -39.40 -20.76
N SER A 48 19.79 -39.57 -20.31
CA SER A 48 20.50 -38.55 -19.53
C SER A 48 20.79 -37.35 -20.43
N PRO A 49 20.23 -36.17 -20.17
CA PRO A 49 20.85 -34.91 -20.52
C PRO A 49 21.39 -34.25 -19.26
N ARG A 50 22.67 -34.19 -19.25
CA ARG A 50 23.58 -33.31 -18.55
C ARG A 50 22.82 -32.12 -17.93
N ALA A 51 22.67 -32.18 -16.62
CA ALA A 51 22.18 -31.07 -15.79
C ALA A 51 23.11 -29.88 -16.02
N ALA A 52 22.66 -28.93 -16.82
CA ALA A 52 23.13 -27.57 -16.74
C ALA A 52 22.61 -27.03 -15.41
N THR A 53 23.46 -27.01 -14.43
CA THR A 53 23.27 -26.32 -13.17
C THR A 53 23.19 -24.83 -13.52
N ALA A 54 22.00 -24.37 -13.88
CA ALA A 54 21.68 -22.96 -13.85
C ALA A 54 21.65 -22.61 -12.37
N THR A 55 22.79 -22.20 -11.86
CA THR A 55 22.90 -21.49 -10.60
C THR A 55 22.08 -20.22 -10.79
N ALA A 56 20.82 -20.30 -10.40
CA ALA A 56 19.99 -19.12 -10.20
C ALA A 56 20.58 -18.38 -9.00
N THR A 57 21.62 -17.61 -9.28
CA THR A 57 22.01 -16.50 -8.43
C THR A 57 20.86 -15.51 -8.59
N ALA A 58 19.80 -15.73 -7.83
CA ALA A 58 18.80 -14.69 -7.56
C ALA A 58 19.56 -13.62 -6.78
N GLY A 59 20.26 -12.80 -7.53
CA GLY A 59 20.98 -11.67 -7.00
C GLY A 59 19.97 -10.71 -6.40
N ALA A 60 20.11 -10.48 -5.12
CA ALA A 60 19.56 -9.35 -4.38
C ALA A 60 20.12 -8.01 -4.91
N THR A 61 20.05 -7.80 -6.21
CA THR A 61 20.59 -6.61 -6.92
C THR A 61 19.50 -5.77 -7.54
N ALA A 62 18.22 -6.11 -7.35
CA ALA A 62 17.13 -5.35 -7.96
C ALA A 62 16.72 -4.09 -7.18
N ALA A 63 17.23 -3.88 -5.98
CA ALA A 63 16.91 -2.70 -5.17
C ALA A 63 17.82 -1.48 -5.43
N HIS A 64 18.73 -1.59 -6.39
CA HIS A 64 19.68 -0.52 -6.69
C HIS A 64 19.43 0.00 -8.09
N GLY A 65 18.44 0.86 -8.26
CA GLY A 65 18.69 1.47 -9.46
C GLY A 65 17.71 2.04 -10.38
N TYR A 66 16.68 2.52 -9.87
CA TYR A 66 16.01 3.59 -10.60
C TYR A 66 16.36 4.94 -9.96
N ALA A 67 17.65 5.13 -9.67
CA ALA A 67 18.14 6.45 -9.40
C ALA A 67 17.71 7.31 -10.58
N ASN A 68 17.00 8.38 -10.29
CA ASN A 68 16.62 9.36 -11.28
C ASN A 68 17.89 10.02 -11.85
N VAL A 69 18.47 9.38 -12.87
CA VAL A 69 19.81 9.68 -13.41
C VAL A 69 19.90 11.11 -13.97
N GLU A 70 18.76 11.79 -14.16
CA GLU A 70 18.70 13.11 -14.81
C GLU A 70 17.91 14.17 -14.03
N GLY A 71 17.48 13.91 -12.78
CA GLY A 71 16.66 14.88 -12.04
C GLY A 71 15.26 15.11 -12.63
N HIS A 72 14.78 14.18 -13.45
CA HIS A 72 13.46 14.27 -14.07
C HIS A 72 12.41 13.65 -13.15
N PHE A 73 11.72 14.50 -12.40
CA PHE A 73 10.60 14.08 -11.58
C PHE A 73 9.32 14.03 -12.40
N LEU A 74 8.51 13.02 -12.14
CA LEU A 74 7.18 12.89 -12.71
C LEU A 74 6.24 13.96 -12.12
N GLU A 75 5.12 14.22 -12.80
CA GLU A 75 4.17 15.26 -12.34
C GLU A 75 3.61 14.95 -10.95
N GLY A 76 3.35 13.67 -10.63
CA GLY A 76 2.94 13.26 -9.29
C GLY A 76 4.01 13.57 -8.23
N GLU A 77 5.28 13.32 -8.54
CA GLU A 77 6.39 13.58 -7.63
C GLU A 77 6.59 15.07 -7.36
N ARG A 78 6.40 15.92 -8.38
CA ARG A 78 6.50 17.38 -8.24
C ARG A 78 5.49 17.97 -7.26
N LEU A 79 4.37 17.28 -7.03
CA LEU A 79 3.39 17.67 -6.01
C LEU A 79 3.96 17.59 -4.59
N LEU A 80 4.96 16.75 -4.38
CA LEU A 80 5.55 16.45 -3.06
C LEU A 80 6.98 16.98 -2.90
N MET A 81 7.60 17.46 -3.98
CA MET A 81 9.01 17.86 -3.97
C MET A 81 9.19 19.37 -4.01
N ALA A 82 10.29 19.83 -3.40
CA ALA A 82 10.85 21.16 -3.53
C ALA A 82 12.38 21.08 -3.48
N ASP A 83 13.07 21.90 -4.25
CA ASP A 83 14.54 22.02 -4.25
C ASP A 83 15.29 20.67 -4.39
N GLY A 84 14.72 19.75 -5.17
CA GLY A 84 15.30 18.42 -5.44
C GLY A 84 15.10 17.39 -4.33
N GLY A 85 14.38 17.72 -3.26
CA GLY A 85 14.07 16.81 -2.15
C GLY A 85 12.59 16.73 -1.83
N VAL A 86 12.22 15.84 -0.91
CA VAL A 86 10.84 15.73 -0.39
C VAL A 86 10.53 16.97 0.45
N SER A 87 9.49 17.72 0.08
CA SER A 87 9.04 18.87 0.86
C SER A 87 8.14 18.43 2.02
N ALA A 88 8.55 18.70 3.24
CA ALA A 88 7.74 18.42 4.44
C ALA A 88 6.39 19.14 4.37
N GLN A 89 6.38 20.42 4.00
CA GLN A 89 5.15 21.22 3.91
C GLN A 89 4.18 20.68 2.84
N LYS A 90 4.68 20.34 1.65
CA LYS A 90 3.83 19.77 0.59
C LYS A 90 3.31 18.40 0.96
N SER A 91 4.16 17.56 1.56
CA SER A 91 3.78 16.23 2.05
C SER A 91 2.67 16.34 3.10
N GLU A 92 2.82 17.21 4.09
CA GLU A 92 1.79 17.46 5.10
C GLU A 92 0.47 17.94 4.49
N ALA A 93 0.53 18.89 3.57
CA ALA A 93 -0.65 19.41 2.87
C ALA A 93 -1.38 18.33 2.05
N VAL A 94 -0.63 17.46 1.37
CA VAL A 94 -1.19 16.35 0.58
C VAL A 94 -1.76 15.28 1.48
N LEU A 95 -0.99 14.82 2.47
CA LEU A 95 -1.40 13.72 3.36
C LEU A 95 -2.59 14.11 4.25
N GLY A 96 -2.67 15.37 4.67
CA GLY A 96 -3.76 15.88 5.53
C GLY A 96 -5.08 16.18 4.81
N SER A 97 -5.11 16.15 3.47
CA SER A 97 -6.31 16.50 2.69
C SER A 97 -6.79 15.34 1.82
N ASP A 98 -8.03 14.90 2.01
CA ASP A 98 -8.63 13.82 1.20
C ASP A 98 -8.59 14.15 -0.30
N LYS A 99 -8.93 15.38 -0.65
CA LYS A 99 -8.94 15.83 -2.05
C LYS A 99 -7.53 15.87 -2.64
N ALA A 100 -6.57 16.46 -1.92
CA ALA A 100 -5.21 16.56 -2.41
C ALA A 100 -4.55 15.18 -2.51
N PHE A 101 -4.79 14.30 -1.54
CA PHE A 101 -4.30 12.94 -1.54
C PHE A 101 -4.85 12.13 -2.73
N ALA A 102 -6.17 12.18 -2.96
CA ALA A 102 -6.79 11.49 -4.10
C ALA A 102 -6.25 12.01 -5.45
N GLN A 103 -6.00 13.32 -5.55
CA GLN A 103 -5.38 13.91 -6.74
C GLN A 103 -3.95 13.42 -6.93
N ALA A 104 -3.16 13.36 -5.85
CA ALA A 104 -1.79 12.87 -5.91
C ALA A 104 -1.74 11.41 -6.34
N ILE A 105 -2.48 10.50 -5.68
CA ILE A 105 -2.57 9.08 -6.06
C ILE A 105 -2.94 8.94 -7.53
N GLY A 106 -4.00 9.60 -7.98
CA GLY A 106 -4.43 9.53 -9.38
C GLY A 106 -3.39 10.09 -10.37
N GLN A 107 -2.55 11.05 -9.96
CA GLN A 107 -1.46 11.52 -10.81
C GLN A 107 -0.32 10.51 -10.89
N PHE A 108 0.10 9.94 -9.75
CA PHE A 108 1.11 8.87 -9.72
C PHE A 108 0.68 7.66 -10.58
N GLU A 109 -0.58 7.25 -10.50
CA GLU A 109 -1.12 6.15 -11.31
C GLU A 109 -1.09 6.47 -12.81
N ARG A 110 -1.45 7.69 -13.20
CA ARG A 110 -1.35 8.13 -14.60
C ARG A 110 0.09 8.13 -15.08
N ASP A 111 0.99 8.66 -14.27
CA ASP A 111 2.42 8.71 -14.59
C ASP A 111 3.01 7.31 -14.76
N ALA A 112 2.60 6.36 -13.92
CA ALA A 112 3.04 4.97 -13.98
C ALA A 112 2.46 4.20 -15.18
N SER A 113 1.31 4.59 -15.71
CA SER A 113 0.56 3.80 -16.70
C SER A 113 1.34 3.46 -17.98
N SER A 114 2.29 4.32 -18.36
CA SER A 114 3.13 4.15 -19.56
C SER A 114 4.60 3.83 -19.24
N ARG A 115 4.90 3.47 -18.00
CA ARG A 115 6.28 3.26 -17.52
C ARG A 115 6.41 1.93 -16.80
N PRO A 116 6.85 0.86 -17.51
CA PRO A 116 6.99 -0.47 -16.91
C PRO A 116 7.87 -0.49 -15.67
N GLU A 117 8.98 0.25 -15.68
CA GLU A 117 9.91 0.36 -14.56
C GLU A 117 9.26 0.95 -13.29
N VAL A 118 8.36 1.91 -13.44
CA VAL A 118 7.60 2.49 -12.33
C VAL A 118 6.54 1.50 -11.82
N GLN A 119 5.94 0.72 -12.71
CA GLN A 119 4.99 -0.35 -12.34
C GLN A 119 5.71 -1.45 -11.55
N ASP A 120 6.91 -1.86 -11.99
CA ASP A 120 7.72 -2.86 -11.28
C ASP A 120 8.11 -2.36 -9.88
N LEU A 121 8.54 -1.10 -9.77
CA LEU A 121 8.85 -0.46 -8.51
C LEU A 121 7.61 -0.40 -7.59
N THR A 122 6.48 -0.01 -8.15
CA THR A 122 5.19 -0.01 -7.43
C THR A 122 4.85 -1.40 -6.92
N GLY A 123 5.02 -2.45 -7.75
CA GLY A 123 4.79 -3.84 -7.38
C GLY A 123 5.68 -4.29 -6.22
N LEU A 124 6.96 -3.97 -6.27
CA LEU A 124 7.94 -4.31 -5.25
C LEU A 124 7.56 -3.72 -3.87
N TYR A 125 7.38 -2.40 -3.82
CA TYR A 125 7.09 -1.72 -2.55
C TYR A 125 5.67 -1.98 -2.03
N LYS A 126 4.70 -2.17 -2.92
CA LYS A 126 3.35 -2.61 -2.56
C LYS A 126 3.36 -3.97 -1.88
N ALA A 127 4.14 -4.92 -2.41
CA ALA A 127 4.30 -6.24 -1.80
C ALA A 127 4.96 -6.15 -0.41
N ALA A 128 6.00 -5.31 -0.26
CA ALA A 128 6.67 -5.08 1.01
C ALA A 128 5.72 -4.47 2.06
N ALA A 129 5.00 -3.40 1.69
CA ALA A 129 4.04 -2.74 2.56
C ALA A 129 2.94 -3.72 3.00
N THR A 130 2.39 -4.51 2.07
CA THR A 130 1.35 -5.51 2.37
C THR A 130 1.87 -6.63 3.26
N ARG A 131 3.10 -7.10 3.04
CA ARG A 131 3.72 -8.13 3.89
C ARG A 131 3.85 -7.66 5.34
N LEU A 132 4.29 -6.42 5.53
CA LEU A 132 4.58 -5.87 6.86
C LEU A 132 3.32 -5.49 7.63
N ILE A 133 2.25 -5.08 6.94
CA ILE A 133 0.98 -4.81 7.62
C ILE A 133 0.26 -6.09 8.06
N GLY A 134 0.51 -7.20 7.35
CA GLY A 134 0.01 -8.53 7.73
C GLY A 134 -1.52 -8.58 7.88
N ARG A 135 -1.96 -9.03 9.07
CA ARG A 135 -3.40 -9.15 9.41
C ARG A 135 -3.96 -7.93 10.14
N ASP A 136 -3.10 -6.99 10.49
CA ASP A 136 -3.44 -5.87 11.36
C ASP A 136 -3.95 -4.65 10.58
N GLY A 137 -3.96 -4.77 9.24
CA GLY A 137 -4.47 -3.69 8.39
C GLY A 137 -4.62 -4.07 6.92
N THR A 138 -4.88 -3.06 6.13
CA THR A 138 -5.07 -3.18 4.68
C THR A 138 -4.44 -1.97 3.98
N LEU A 139 -3.68 -2.23 2.93
CA LEU A 139 -3.19 -1.20 2.01
C LEU A 139 -4.34 -0.81 1.08
N VAL A 140 -4.84 0.43 1.22
CA VAL A 140 -6.02 0.93 0.49
C VAL A 140 -5.64 1.46 -0.87
N SER A 141 -4.58 2.27 -0.92
CA SER A 141 -4.05 2.86 -2.15
C SER A 141 -2.54 2.91 -2.08
N PHE A 142 -1.90 2.76 -3.25
CA PHE A 142 -0.45 2.80 -3.34
C PHE A 142 0.00 3.05 -4.77
N ALA A 143 0.86 4.02 -4.98
CA ALA A 143 1.48 4.30 -6.27
C ALA A 143 2.88 4.87 -6.07
N CYS A 144 3.77 4.60 -7.03
CA CYS A 144 5.12 5.15 -7.09
C CYS A 144 5.33 5.99 -8.34
N GLY A 145 6.28 6.91 -8.25
CA GLY A 145 7.03 7.49 -9.36
C GLY A 145 8.39 6.84 -9.48
N TYR A 146 9.40 7.56 -9.97
CA TYR A 146 10.78 7.10 -10.02
C TYR A 146 11.49 7.19 -8.66
N SER A 147 11.21 8.24 -7.91
CA SER A 147 11.92 8.59 -6.67
C SER A 147 11.03 8.52 -5.44
N LEU A 148 9.71 8.70 -5.59
CA LEU A 148 8.75 8.76 -4.49
C LEU A 148 7.64 7.76 -4.66
N CYS A 149 7.15 7.27 -3.51
CA CYS A 149 5.92 6.49 -3.43
C CYS A 149 4.97 7.13 -2.41
N VAL A 150 3.67 6.95 -2.63
CA VAL A 150 2.60 7.47 -1.79
C VAL A 150 1.54 6.41 -1.57
N GLY A 151 0.92 6.37 -0.39
CA GLY A 151 -0.11 5.38 -0.10
C GLY A 151 -0.95 5.68 1.14
N GLU A 152 -1.99 4.85 1.31
CA GLU A 152 -2.88 4.89 2.47
C GLU A 152 -3.06 3.48 3.02
N ILE A 153 -2.97 3.36 4.34
CA ILE A 153 -3.22 2.13 5.08
C ILE A 153 -4.39 2.36 6.05
N ARG A 154 -5.26 1.37 6.14
CA ARG A 154 -6.21 1.20 7.23
C ARG A 154 -5.69 0.14 8.17
N SER A 155 -5.70 0.43 9.46
CA SER A 155 -5.28 -0.46 10.54
C SER A 155 -6.40 -0.58 11.58
N ARG A 156 -6.27 -1.55 12.47
CA ARG A 156 -7.24 -1.73 13.57
C ARG A 156 -7.09 -0.66 14.63
N THR A 157 -5.85 -0.27 14.90
CA THR A 157 -5.49 0.74 15.89
C THR A 157 -4.46 1.71 15.32
N GLU A 158 -4.23 2.81 16.03
CA GLU A 158 -3.18 3.77 15.70
C GLU A 158 -1.78 3.15 15.96
N GLU A 159 -1.67 2.33 17.00
CA GLU A 159 -0.45 1.61 17.32
C GLU A 159 -0.06 0.62 16.22
N ASP A 160 -1.03 -0.08 15.61
CA ASP A 160 -0.77 -0.98 14.48
C ASP A 160 -0.18 -0.21 13.28
N PHE A 161 -0.69 1.00 13.00
CA PHE A 161 -0.13 1.86 11.96
C PHE A 161 1.28 2.35 12.30
N SER A 162 1.51 2.75 13.53
CA SER A 162 2.82 3.18 14.02
C SER A 162 3.86 2.06 13.91
N ALA A 163 3.51 0.87 14.39
CA ALA A 163 4.36 -0.32 14.32
C ALA A 163 4.69 -0.70 12.86
N TRP A 164 3.69 -0.62 11.96
CA TRP A 164 3.90 -0.82 10.55
C TRP A 164 4.89 0.20 9.97
N SER A 165 4.71 1.47 10.28
CA SER A 165 5.56 2.54 9.72
C SER A 165 7.03 2.40 10.16
N GLU A 166 7.27 1.99 11.40
CA GLU A 166 8.62 1.70 11.91
C GLU A 166 9.22 0.48 11.19
N ALA A 167 8.47 -0.62 11.12
CA ALA A 167 8.93 -1.84 10.46
C ALA A 167 9.21 -1.61 8.96
N PHE A 168 8.37 -0.83 8.29
CA PHE A 168 8.53 -0.50 6.87
C PHE A 168 9.74 0.40 6.62
N GLY A 169 9.94 1.42 7.46
CA GLY A 169 11.11 2.32 7.37
C GLY A 169 12.44 1.61 7.62
N MET A 170 12.43 0.46 8.33
CA MET A 170 13.62 -0.33 8.62
C MET A 170 13.80 -1.58 7.75
N ASP A 171 12.91 -1.82 6.78
CA ASP A 171 12.96 -3.01 5.94
C ASP A 171 14.14 -2.98 4.96
N LYS A 172 15.12 -3.86 5.20
CA LYS A 172 16.31 -3.96 4.35
C LYS A 172 16.03 -4.56 2.97
N ALA A 173 14.91 -5.27 2.80
CA ALA A 173 14.54 -5.87 1.51
C ALA A 173 13.93 -4.85 0.56
N SER A 174 13.36 -3.77 1.10
CA SER A 174 12.79 -2.64 0.36
C SER A 174 13.23 -1.32 0.99
N PRO A 175 14.46 -0.86 0.72
CA PRO A 175 15.04 0.30 1.38
C PRO A 175 14.19 1.57 1.19
N VAL A 176 13.93 2.24 2.29
CA VAL A 176 13.23 3.53 2.36
C VAL A 176 14.21 4.56 2.90
N TYR A 177 14.40 5.66 2.18
CA TYR A 177 15.39 6.67 2.56
C TYR A 177 14.80 7.83 3.36
N SER A 178 13.55 8.20 3.09
CA SER A 178 12.79 9.11 3.94
C SER A 178 11.35 8.62 4.00
N LEU A 179 10.73 8.69 5.15
CA LEU A 179 9.34 8.31 5.36
C LEU A 179 8.64 9.40 6.15
N THR A 180 7.60 9.97 5.55
CA THR A 180 6.68 10.90 6.21
C THR A 180 5.32 10.24 6.33
N THR A 181 4.74 10.25 7.51
CA THR A 181 3.45 9.66 7.81
C THR A 181 2.50 10.70 8.40
N ALA A 182 1.22 10.55 8.10
CA ALA A 182 0.13 11.30 8.71
C ALA A 182 -0.89 10.31 9.27
N PRO A 183 -0.90 10.06 10.59
CA PRO A 183 -1.92 9.26 11.23
C PRO A 183 -3.31 9.84 10.97
N MET A 184 -4.28 8.98 10.72
CA MET A 184 -5.64 9.35 10.37
C MET A 184 -6.65 8.49 11.13
N THR A 185 -7.79 9.09 11.45
CA THR A 185 -8.94 8.37 12.00
C THR A 185 -10.16 8.67 11.15
N TRP A 186 -10.85 7.63 10.68
CA TRP A 186 -12.07 7.76 9.90
C TRP A 186 -13.26 7.21 10.69
N GLY A 187 -14.15 8.09 11.10
CA GLY A 187 -15.27 7.71 11.94
C GLY A 187 -14.82 7.38 13.37
N ARG A 188 -15.40 6.33 13.98
CA ARG A 188 -15.15 5.99 15.39
C ARG A 188 -14.08 4.91 15.58
N ASP A 189 -13.98 3.98 14.61
CA ASP A 189 -13.24 2.73 14.82
C ASP A 189 -12.31 2.38 13.63
N GLN A 190 -12.06 3.33 12.73
CA GLN A 190 -11.13 3.12 11.61
C GLN A 190 -9.91 3.99 11.80
N HIS A 191 -8.79 3.36 12.09
CA HIS A 191 -7.48 3.97 12.25
C HIS A 191 -6.61 3.71 11.01
N GLY A 192 -5.45 4.30 11.00
CA GLY A 192 -4.45 4.10 9.96
C GLY A 192 -3.72 5.39 9.64
N GLY A 193 -3.33 5.56 8.38
CA GLY A 193 -2.65 6.78 7.97
C GLY A 193 -2.28 6.79 6.51
N ARG A 194 -1.85 7.94 6.10
CA ARG A 194 -1.25 8.18 4.78
C ARG A 194 0.24 8.35 4.94
N PHE A 195 0.94 8.04 3.88
CA PHE A 195 2.40 8.11 3.90
C PHE A 195 2.96 8.47 2.53
N VAL A 196 4.13 9.08 2.55
CA VAL A 196 5.00 9.29 1.40
C VAL A 196 6.42 8.90 1.80
N PHE A 197 7.14 8.28 0.89
CA PHE A 197 8.54 7.94 1.13
C PHE A 197 9.38 8.05 -0.14
N SER A 198 10.67 8.26 0.06
CA SER A 198 11.65 8.23 -1.02
C SER A 198 12.26 6.83 -1.18
N VAL A 199 12.36 6.39 -2.43
CA VAL A 199 13.10 5.20 -2.85
C VAL A 199 14.45 5.57 -3.45
N ASP A 200 14.70 6.85 -3.62
CA ASP A 200 15.93 7.43 -4.17
C ASP A 200 16.74 8.10 -3.06
N PRO A 201 17.97 7.63 -2.79
CA PRO A 201 18.83 8.27 -1.80
C PRO A 201 19.18 9.73 -2.12
N ALA A 202 19.16 10.13 -3.40
CA ALA A 202 19.40 11.51 -3.80
C ALA A 202 18.22 12.44 -3.45
N ALA A 203 16.99 11.91 -3.42
CA ALA A 203 15.78 12.65 -3.02
C ALA A 203 15.51 12.61 -1.51
N ASN A 204 16.48 12.16 -0.70
CA ASN A 204 16.33 11.96 0.75
C ASN A 204 16.35 13.27 1.57
N ALA A 205 16.74 14.38 0.97
CA ALA A 205 16.74 15.64 1.68
C ALA A 205 15.30 16.09 1.96
N ILE A 206 14.91 16.10 3.23
CA ILE A 206 13.66 16.75 3.65
C ILE A 206 13.93 18.25 3.65
N THR A 207 13.46 18.94 2.63
CA THR A 207 13.54 20.38 2.57
C THR A 207 12.36 20.98 3.32
N GLY A 208 12.67 21.61 4.46
CA GLY A 208 11.70 22.35 5.24
C GLY A 208 11.89 23.85 5.02
N GLN A 209 11.01 24.47 4.28
CA GLN A 209 10.68 25.90 4.41
C GLN A 209 9.19 26.08 4.20
#